data_69bf24cfe9e7e77d85df4fc8d247c3f2
#
_entry.id   69bf24cfe9e7e77d85df4fc8d247c3f2
#
_cell.length_a   1.000
_cell.length_b   1.000
_cell.length_c   1.000
_cell.angle_alpha   90.00
_cell.angle_beta   90.00
_cell.angle_gamma   90.00
#
_symmetry.space_group_name_H-M   'P 1'
#
loop_
_entity.id
_entity.type
_entity.pdbx_description
1 polymer ?
#
loop_
_entity_poly.entity_id
_entity_poly.type
_entity_poly.pdbx_seq_one_letter_code
_entity_poly.pdbx_strand_id
1 'polypeptide(L)'
;MARILVVDDSPTELYKLTGMLEKHGHEVLKAENGADGVALARQEKPDAVLMDIVMPGLNGFQATRQLTKDPETAHIPVIIVTTKDQETDKVWGKRQGAKDYLTKPVEEDTLIQTLKAVLGG
;
A
#
# COMPACT_ATOMS: atom_id res chain seq x y z
N MET A 1 16.55 1.58 5.10
CA MET A 1 15.94 0.30 4.65
C MET A 1 14.69 0.01 5.46
N ALA A 2 13.60 -0.31 4.78
CA ALA A 2 12.32 -0.58 5.43
C ALA A 2 11.71 -1.87 4.88
N ARG A 3 10.75 -2.43 5.62
CA ARG A 3 9.97 -3.58 5.18
C ARG A 3 8.63 -3.05 4.66
N ILE A 4 8.34 -3.31 3.38
CA ILE A 4 7.17 -2.77 2.71
C ILE A 4 6.28 -3.92 2.27
N LEU A 5 5.00 -3.89 2.65
CA LEU A 5 4.02 -4.85 2.18
C LEU A 5 3.34 -4.27 0.94
N VAL A 6 3.34 -5.02 -0.15
CA VAL A 6 2.65 -4.64 -1.39
C VAL A 6 1.45 -5.55 -1.57
N VAL A 7 0.26 -4.97 -1.66
CA VAL A 7 -1.00 -5.71 -1.84
C VAL A 7 -1.60 -5.34 -3.18
N ASP A 8 -1.60 -6.29 -4.12
CA ASP A 8 -2.09 -6.09 -5.48
C ASP A 8 -2.41 -7.46 -6.08
N ASP A 9 -3.54 -7.59 -6.77
CA ASP A 9 -3.92 -8.87 -7.36
C ASP A 9 -3.26 -9.12 -8.72
N SER A 10 -2.53 -8.15 -9.26
CA SER A 10 -1.80 -8.29 -10.52
C SER A 10 -0.37 -8.72 -10.28
N PRO A 11 0.02 -9.94 -10.72
CA PRO A 11 1.41 -10.37 -10.60
C PRO A 11 2.40 -9.42 -11.29
N THR A 12 1.99 -8.82 -12.41
CA THR A 12 2.83 -7.86 -13.14
C THR A 12 3.10 -6.62 -12.29
N GLU A 13 2.07 -6.07 -11.65
CA GLU A 13 2.23 -4.90 -10.78
C GLU A 13 3.06 -5.23 -9.54
N LEU A 14 2.84 -6.39 -8.93
CA LEU A 14 3.66 -6.85 -7.81
C LEU A 14 5.13 -6.91 -8.20
N TYR A 15 5.42 -7.47 -9.36
CA TYR A 15 6.78 -7.57 -9.87
C TYR A 15 7.42 -6.20 -10.06
N LYS A 16 6.70 -5.28 -10.69
CA LYS A 16 7.19 -3.93 -10.97
C LYS A 16 7.47 -3.15 -9.68
N LEU A 17 6.51 -3.14 -8.77
CA LEU A 17 6.65 -2.40 -7.51
C LEU A 17 7.76 -3.01 -6.65
N THR A 18 7.82 -4.34 -6.57
CA THR A 18 8.87 -5.03 -5.84
C THR A 18 10.24 -4.66 -6.37
N GLY A 19 10.42 -4.64 -7.70
CA GLY A 19 11.68 -4.27 -8.32
C GLY A 19 12.12 -2.85 -7.95
N MET A 20 11.18 -1.90 -8.00
CA MET A 20 11.46 -0.51 -7.62
C MET A 20 11.91 -0.40 -6.17
N LEU A 21 11.21 -1.10 -5.27
CA LEU A 21 11.50 -1.03 -3.84
C LEU A 21 12.83 -1.70 -3.50
N GLU A 22 13.08 -2.88 -4.05
CA GLU A 22 14.32 -3.62 -3.79
C GLU A 22 15.53 -2.88 -4.31
N LYS A 23 15.39 -2.20 -5.43
CA LYS A 23 16.46 -1.36 -5.99
C LYS A 23 16.90 -0.27 -5.02
N HIS A 24 16.01 0.18 -4.17
CA HIS A 24 16.31 1.21 -3.16
C HIS A 24 16.59 0.61 -1.77
N GLY A 25 16.82 -0.68 -1.70
CA GLY A 25 17.26 -1.35 -0.47
C GLY A 25 16.14 -1.75 0.48
N HIS A 26 14.89 -1.73 0.04
CA HIS A 26 13.76 -2.16 0.87
C HIS A 26 13.53 -3.66 0.77
N GLU A 27 13.06 -4.25 1.86
CA GLU A 27 12.57 -5.63 1.87
C GLU A 27 11.08 -5.62 1.53
N VAL A 28 10.63 -6.52 0.69
CA VAL A 28 9.24 -6.51 0.21
C VAL A 28 8.51 -7.79 0.62
N LEU A 29 7.34 -7.59 1.23
CA LEU A 29 6.35 -8.64 1.48
C LEU A 29 5.23 -8.45 0.46
N LYS A 30 4.61 -9.54 0.02
CA LYS A 30 3.60 -9.50 -1.05
C LYS A 30 2.32 -10.22 -0.63
N ALA A 31 1.18 -9.63 -1.01
CA ALA A 31 -0.12 -10.26 -0.87
C ALA A 31 -0.93 -9.98 -2.13
N GLU A 32 -1.76 -10.93 -2.55
CA GLU A 32 -2.49 -10.83 -3.82
C GLU A 32 -3.96 -10.47 -3.64
N ASN A 33 -4.40 -10.25 -2.41
CA ASN A 33 -5.76 -9.80 -2.13
C ASN A 33 -5.80 -9.04 -0.80
N GLY A 34 -6.92 -8.35 -0.57
CA GLY A 34 -7.05 -7.50 0.61
C GLY A 34 -7.02 -8.26 1.93
N ALA A 35 -7.70 -9.40 1.99
CA ALA A 35 -7.77 -10.20 3.22
C ALA A 35 -6.39 -10.71 3.63
N ASP A 36 -5.63 -11.25 2.67
CA ASP A 36 -4.26 -11.71 2.93
C ASP A 36 -3.35 -10.55 3.30
N GLY A 37 -3.56 -9.40 2.67
CA GLY A 37 -2.79 -8.19 2.98
C GLY A 37 -3.00 -7.75 4.43
N VAL A 38 -4.25 -7.73 4.88
CA VAL A 38 -4.57 -7.37 6.27
C VAL A 38 -3.95 -8.38 7.26
N ALA A 39 -4.10 -9.67 6.96
CA ALA A 39 -3.55 -10.73 7.81
C ALA A 39 -2.02 -10.62 7.90
N LEU A 40 -1.37 -10.41 6.77
CA LEU A 40 0.09 -10.31 6.72
C LEU A 40 0.59 -9.07 7.45
N ALA A 41 -0.11 -7.94 7.32
CA ALA A 41 0.25 -6.72 8.03
C ALA A 41 0.17 -6.92 9.55
N ARG A 42 -0.84 -7.62 10.03
CA ARG A 42 -0.97 -7.93 11.46
C ARG A 42 0.15 -8.83 11.95
N GLN A 43 0.51 -9.82 11.15
CA GLN A 43 1.52 -10.81 11.50
C GLN A 43 2.93 -10.21 11.45
N GLU A 44 3.25 -9.51 10.37
CA GLU A 44 4.63 -9.08 10.07
C GLU A 44 4.94 -7.65 10.51
N LYS A 45 3.93 -6.83 10.77
CA LYS A 45 4.12 -5.43 11.16
C LYS A 45 5.10 -4.69 10.24
N PRO A 46 4.81 -4.60 8.94
CA PRO A 46 5.70 -3.87 8.03
C PRO A 46 5.77 -2.38 8.39
N ASP A 47 6.74 -1.70 7.83
CA ASP A 47 6.91 -0.26 8.06
C ASP A 47 5.92 0.57 7.27
N ALA A 48 5.47 0.07 6.13
CA ALA A 48 4.45 0.72 5.30
C ALA A 48 3.73 -0.32 4.43
N VAL A 49 2.55 0.04 3.93
CA VAL A 49 1.75 -0.81 3.05
C VAL A 49 1.42 -0.03 1.78
N LEU A 50 1.66 -0.65 0.63
CA LEU A 50 1.17 -0.16 -0.67
C LEU A 50 -0.07 -0.99 -1.01
N MET A 51 -1.21 -0.35 -1.20
CA MET A 51 -2.50 -1.02 -1.32
C MET A 51 -3.21 -0.63 -2.61
N ASP A 52 -3.46 -1.60 -3.49
CA ASP A 52 -4.33 -1.37 -4.63
C ASP A 52 -5.79 -1.41 -4.17
N ILE A 53 -6.68 -0.77 -4.94
CA ILE A 53 -8.10 -0.71 -4.61
C ILE A 53 -8.88 -1.82 -5.31
N VAL A 54 -8.63 -2.02 -6.60
CA VAL A 54 -9.44 -2.92 -7.44
C VAL A 54 -8.94 -4.34 -7.28
N MET A 55 -9.55 -5.07 -6.36
CA MET A 55 -9.23 -6.47 -6.07
C MET A 55 -10.50 -7.23 -5.80
N PRO A 56 -10.57 -8.53 -6.13
CA PRO A 56 -11.74 -9.34 -5.79
C PRO A 56 -11.86 -9.52 -4.27
N GLY A 57 -13.10 -9.67 -3.81
CA GLY A 57 -13.37 -9.81 -2.39
C GLY A 57 -13.20 -8.48 -1.65
N LEU A 58 -12.37 -8.46 -0.63
CA LEU A 58 -12.11 -7.24 0.14
C LEU A 58 -11.31 -6.27 -0.70
N ASN A 59 -11.91 -5.12 -1.07
CA ASN A 59 -11.21 -4.12 -1.88
C ASN A 59 -10.22 -3.30 -1.03
N GLY A 60 -9.40 -2.49 -1.71
CA GLY A 60 -8.35 -1.73 -1.03
C GLY A 60 -8.85 -0.66 -0.07
N PHE A 61 -10.01 -0.06 -0.31
CA PHE A 61 -10.62 0.87 0.64
C PHE A 61 -10.99 0.16 1.93
N GLN A 62 -11.62 -1.00 1.82
CA GLN A 62 -12.03 -1.79 2.97
C GLN A 62 -10.81 -2.31 3.74
N ALA A 63 -9.81 -2.79 3.03
CA ALA A 63 -8.56 -3.27 3.65
C ALA A 63 -7.85 -2.13 4.39
N THR A 64 -7.76 -0.96 3.78
CA THR A 64 -7.16 0.22 4.41
C THR A 64 -7.89 0.57 5.70
N ARG A 65 -9.22 0.59 5.66
CA ARG A 65 -10.03 0.89 6.84
C ARG A 65 -9.76 -0.12 7.96
N GLN A 66 -9.70 -1.41 7.63
CA GLN A 66 -9.41 -2.43 8.63
C GLN A 66 -8.04 -2.21 9.28
N LEU A 67 -7.02 -1.88 8.49
CA LEU A 67 -5.68 -1.63 9.00
C LEU A 67 -5.63 -0.39 9.89
N THR A 68 -6.28 0.69 9.47
CA THR A 68 -6.20 1.96 10.19
C THR A 68 -7.07 2.00 11.44
N LYS A 69 -8.06 1.11 11.54
CA LYS A 69 -8.93 1.01 12.71
C LYS A 69 -8.44 0.01 13.76
N ASP A 70 -7.60 -0.93 13.37
CA ASP A 70 -7.06 -1.93 14.28
C ASP A 70 -5.90 -1.33 15.08
N PRO A 71 -5.96 -1.32 16.42
CA PRO A 71 -4.86 -0.76 17.23
C PRO A 71 -3.50 -1.40 16.93
N GLU A 72 -3.48 -2.66 16.49
CA GLU A 72 -2.23 -3.35 16.19
C GLU A 72 -1.58 -2.89 14.90
N THR A 73 -2.34 -2.30 13.97
CA THR A 73 -1.84 -1.88 12.65
C THR A 73 -2.08 -0.40 12.37
N ALA A 74 -2.78 0.32 13.24
CA ALA A 74 -3.15 1.72 13.01
C ALA A 74 -1.94 2.64 12.82
N HIS A 75 -0.80 2.29 13.37
CA HIS A 75 0.44 3.07 13.24
C HIS A 75 1.15 2.86 11.91
N ILE A 76 0.77 1.83 11.13
CA ILE A 76 1.43 1.50 9.86
C ILE A 76 0.84 2.38 8.76
N PRO A 77 1.64 3.24 8.11
CA PRO A 77 1.11 4.08 7.03
C PRO A 77 0.72 3.26 5.81
N VAL A 78 -0.45 3.57 5.25
CA VAL A 78 -0.95 2.94 4.03
C VAL A 78 -0.92 3.97 2.91
N ILE A 79 -0.30 3.63 1.79
CA ILE A 79 -0.30 4.42 0.56
C ILE A 79 -1.13 3.64 -0.44
N ILE A 80 -2.17 4.26 -0.99
CA ILE A 80 -2.96 3.63 -2.05
C ILE A 80 -2.24 3.81 -3.38
N VAL A 81 -2.12 2.73 -4.16
CA VAL A 81 -1.47 2.72 -5.48
C VAL A 81 -2.42 2.00 -6.42
N THR A 82 -3.08 2.75 -7.31
CA THR A 82 -4.18 2.21 -8.11
C THR A 82 -4.34 2.94 -9.44
N THR A 83 -5.12 2.35 -10.36
CA THR A 83 -5.49 3.03 -11.61
C THR A 83 -6.67 3.98 -11.44
N LYS A 84 -7.39 3.93 -10.31
CA LYS A 84 -8.51 4.85 -10.05
C LYS A 84 -7.97 6.24 -9.75
N ASP A 85 -8.30 7.22 -10.58
CA ASP A 85 -7.67 8.53 -10.54
C ASP A 85 -8.63 9.72 -10.32
N GLN A 86 -9.90 9.45 -10.01
CA GLN A 86 -10.86 10.52 -9.77
C GLN A 86 -10.65 11.14 -8.40
N GLU A 87 -10.98 12.41 -8.27
CA GLU A 87 -10.87 13.13 -7.00
C GLU A 87 -11.69 12.48 -5.90
N THR A 88 -12.88 11.95 -6.24
CA THR A 88 -13.71 11.24 -5.27
C THR A 88 -13.02 9.99 -4.73
N ASP A 89 -12.27 9.28 -5.58
CA ASP A 89 -11.50 8.11 -5.15
C ASP A 89 -10.43 8.52 -4.14
N LYS A 90 -9.72 9.60 -4.44
CA LYS A 90 -8.64 10.11 -3.57
C LYS A 90 -9.16 10.56 -2.21
N VAL A 91 -10.28 11.30 -2.22
CA VAL A 91 -10.92 11.74 -0.98
C VAL A 91 -11.37 10.53 -0.17
N TRP A 92 -11.98 9.54 -0.82
CA TRP A 92 -12.47 8.34 -0.14
C TRP A 92 -11.32 7.55 0.48
N GLY A 93 -10.21 7.40 -0.27
CA GLY A 93 -9.03 6.71 0.24
C GLY A 93 -8.48 7.35 1.50
N LYS A 94 -8.37 8.67 1.51
CA LYS A 94 -7.87 9.38 2.68
C LYS A 94 -8.83 9.27 3.85
N ARG A 95 -10.13 9.23 3.60
CA ARG A 95 -11.15 9.00 4.65
C ARG A 95 -11.01 7.63 5.30
N GLN A 96 -10.53 6.63 4.54
CA GLN A 96 -10.26 5.31 5.10
C GLN A 96 -8.96 5.27 5.91
N GLY A 97 -8.21 6.35 5.91
CA GLY A 97 -7.00 6.50 6.68
C GLY A 97 -5.70 6.39 5.90
N ALA A 98 -5.77 6.31 4.56
CA ALA A 98 -4.55 6.29 3.74
C ALA A 98 -3.77 7.59 3.92
N LYS A 99 -2.46 7.48 4.01
CA LYS A 99 -1.59 8.64 4.17
C LYS A 99 -1.32 9.35 2.85
N ASP A 100 -1.34 8.60 1.75
CA ASP A 100 -1.15 9.17 0.43
C ASP A 100 -1.83 8.29 -0.61
N TYR A 101 -1.88 8.80 -1.86
CA TYR A 101 -2.60 8.16 -2.95
C TYR A 101 -1.82 8.38 -4.24
N LEU A 102 -1.38 7.29 -4.87
CA LEU A 102 -0.64 7.35 -6.12
C LEU A 102 -1.43 6.66 -7.22
N THR A 103 -1.42 7.26 -8.42
CA THR A 103 -2.11 6.71 -9.59
C THR A 103 -1.12 5.99 -10.49
N LYS A 104 -1.48 4.78 -10.92
CA LYS A 104 -0.66 4.01 -11.86
C LYS A 104 -0.76 4.61 -13.28
N PRO A 105 0.30 4.55 -14.08
CA PRO A 105 1.61 3.96 -13.76
C PRO A 105 2.41 4.86 -12.82
N VAL A 106 3.00 4.25 -11.80
CA VAL A 106 3.75 4.99 -10.78
C VAL A 106 5.20 5.12 -11.23
N GLU A 107 5.72 6.35 -11.17
CA GLU A 107 7.13 6.58 -11.41
C GLU A 107 7.94 6.21 -10.18
N GLU A 108 9.10 5.63 -10.39
CA GLU A 108 9.95 5.14 -9.30
C GLU A 108 10.30 6.26 -8.31
N ASP A 109 10.73 7.43 -8.82
CA ASP A 109 11.10 8.55 -7.96
C ASP A 109 9.93 9.02 -7.10
N THR A 110 8.73 9.11 -7.68
CA THR A 110 7.53 9.51 -6.95
C THR A 110 7.22 8.53 -5.83
N LEU A 111 7.29 7.23 -6.13
CA LEU A 111 7.05 6.19 -5.13
C LEU A 111 8.02 6.29 -3.97
N ILE A 112 9.31 6.41 -4.28
CA ILE A 112 10.35 6.46 -3.24
C ILE A 112 10.23 7.72 -2.39
N GLN A 113 9.96 8.87 -3.00
CA GLN A 113 9.77 10.12 -2.25
C GLN A 113 8.54 10.05 -1.34
N THR A 114 7.44 9.47 -1.83
CA THR A 114 6.22 9.30 -1.03
C THR A 114 6.49 8.40 0.17
N LEU A 115 7.21 7.29 -0.05
CA LEU A 115 7.59 6.39 1.03
C LEU A 115 8.44 7.08 2.08
N LYS A 116 9.44 7.84 1.66
CA LYS A 116 10.29 8.58 2.60
C LYS A 116 9.45 9.53 3.46
N ALA A 117 8.51 10.21 2.85
CA ALA A 117 7.65 11.15 3.58
C ALA A 117 6.83 10.45 4.67
N VAL A 118 6.22 9.30 4.34
CA VAL A 118 5.36 8.58 5.32
C VAL A 118 6.16 7.81 6.35
N LEU A 119 7.40 7.45 6.04
CA LEU A 119 8.28 6.76 6.99
C LEU A 119 8.99 7.74 7.94
N GLY A 120 8.77 9.04 7.77
CA GLY A 120 9.30 10.04 8.68
C GLY A 120 10.78 10.33 8.49
N GLY A 121 11.30 9.92 7.34
CA GLY A 121 12.74 10.01 7.08
C GLY A 121 13.15 11.13 6.16
#